data_8152badc067e2936252151a826327cd2
#
_entry.id   8152badc067e2936252151a826327cd2
#
_cell.length_a   1.000
_cell.length_b   1.000
_cell.length_c   1.000
_cell.angle_alpha   90.00
_cell.angle_beta   90.00
_cell.angle_gamma   90.00
#
_symmetry.space_group_name_H-M   'P 1'
#
loop_
_entity.id
_entity.type
_entity.pdbx_description
1 polymer ?
#
loop_
_entity_poly.entity_id
_entity_poly.type
_entity_poly.pdbx_seq_one_letter_code
_entity_poly.pdbx_strand_id
1 'polypeptide(L)'
;LGTARQTLKMGDLVKASRGVEVFDASGAHVLSIEDPVDLIRDTYAVHLVDPPMQLARLTKRFARIGSKFDVEIAGFPDVAVEGEVFQLNYALTSQGRPFARVDAEFSGLGRAVTGKTSYRVRLEPGLDERQHAAVIGIALAIDMRRAKMRRRSG
;
A
#
# COMPACT_ATOMS: atom_id res chain seq x y z
N LEU A 1 1.79 27.30 8.89
CA LEU A 1 1.74 26.33 7.79
C LEU A 1 2.59 25.13 8.15
N GLY A 2 2.08 24.29 9.05
CA GLY A 2 2.77 23.09 9.48
C GLY A 2 2.64 22.00 8.45
N THR A 3 3.74 21.58 7.84
CA THR A 3 3.86 20.30 7.19
C THR A 3 3.77 19.26 8.29
N ALA A 4 2.58 18.70 8.53
CA ALA A 4 2.42 17.58 9.43
C ALA A 4 3.09 16.37 8.78
N ARG A 5 4.38 16.17 9.05
CA ARG A 5 5.05 14.89 8.85
C ARG A 5 4.50 13.94 9.91
N GLN A 6 3.36 13.34 9.63
CA GLN A 6 3.02 12.12 10.35
C GLN A 6 3.95 11.02 9.84
N THR A 7 5.07 10.88 10.51
CA THR A 7 5.88 9.67 10.42
C THR A 7 5.11 8.61 11.20
N LEU A 8 4.23 7.87 10.54
CA LEU A 8 3.73 6.61 11.07
C LEU A 8 4.97 5.72 11.21
N LYS A 9 5.51 5.64 12.42
CA LYS A 9 6.39 4.55 12.78
C LYS A 9 5.50 3.32 12.75
N MET A 10 5.59 2.56 11.66
CA MET A 10 4.98 1.25 11.60
C MET A 10 5.60 0.43 12.73
N GLY A 11 4.82 0.17 13.76
CA GLY A 11 5.07 -0.89 14.70
C GLY A 11 5.11 -2.23 13.97
N ASP A 12 5.45 -3.27 14.64
CA ASP A 12 5.73 -4.59 14.09
C ASP A 12 4.67 -5.06 13.10
N LEU A 13 5.12 -5.37 11.87
CA LEU A 13 4.34 -6.07 10.87
C LEU A 13 4.31 -7.54 11.26
N VAL A 14 3.22 -8.01 11.82
CA VAL A 14 3.01 -9.43 12.10
C VAL A 14 2.43 -10.09 10.86
N LYS A 15 3.15 -11.07 10.34
CA LYS A 15 2.73 -11.86 9.20
C LYS A 15 1.69 -12.87 9.65
N ALA A 16 0.42 -12.57 9.43
CA ALA A 16 -0.65 -13.55 9.50
C ALA A 16 -0.52 -14.58 8.37
N SER A 17 -1.12 -15.74 8.48
CA SER A 17 -0.97 -16.85 7.52
C SER A 17 -1.34 -16.49 6.07
N ARG A 18 -2.10 -15.43 5.85
CA ARG A 18 -2.56 -14.93 4.54
C ARG A 18 -2.74 -13.42 4.49
N GLY A 19 -1.98 -12.66 5.28
CA GLY A 19 -2.14 -11.22 5.32
C GLY A 19 -1.07 -10.52 6.12
N VAL A 20 -1.25 -9.23 6.32
CA VAL A 20 -0.41 -8.40 7.16
C VAL A 20 -1.30 -7.61 8.10
N GLU A 21 -0.97 -7.64 9.36
CA GLU A 21 -1.55 -6.79 10.39
C GLU A 21 -0.64 -5.60 10.64
N VAL A 22 -1.22 -4.41 10.74
CA VAL A 22 -0.51 -3.16 10.98
C VAL A 22 -0.88 -2.62 12.34
N PHE A 23 0.13 -2.36 13.14
CA PHE A 23 0.01 -1.79 14.48
C PHE A 23 0.54 -0.36 14.47
N ASP A 24 -0.06 0.50 15.26
CA ASP A 24 0.45 1.85 15.49
C ASP A 24 1.61 1.86 16.48
N ALA A 25 2.13 3.05 16.75
CA ALA A 25 3.26 3.23 17.69
C ALA A 25 2.91 2.86 19.15
N SER A 26 1.61 2.78 19.49
CA SER A 26 1.12 2.35 20.81
C SER A 26 0.97 0.84 20.91
N GLY A 27 1.11 0.12 19.79
CA GLY A 27 0.87 -1.33 19.68
C GLY A 27 -0.60 -1.70 19.44
N ALA A 28 -1.47 -0.74 19.13
CA ALA A 28 -2.84 -1.02 18.76
C ALA A 28 -2.94 -1.53 17.32
N HIS A 29 -3.69 -2.61 17.09
CA HIS A 29 -3.96 -3.14 15.76
C HIS A 29 -4.91 -2.19 15.01
N VAL A 30 -4.45 -1.55 13.95
CA VAL A 30 -5.17 -0.50 13.25
C VAL A 30 -5.66 -0.90 11.85
N LEU A 31 -4.88 -1.70 11.13
CA LEU A 31 -5.24 -2.17 9.79
C LEU A 31 -4.96 -3.66 9.62
N SER A 32 -5.76 -4.31 8.79
CA SER A 32 -5.50 -5.63 8.26
C SER A 32 -5.49 -5.58 6.73
N ILE A 33 -4.49 -6.20 6.12
CA ILE A 33 -4.41 -6.38 4.67
C ILE A 33 -4.51 -7.87 4.41
N GLU A 34 -5.58 -8.27 3.74
CA GLU A 34 -5.85 -9.66 3.41
C GLU A 34 -5.47 -9.96 1.96
N ASP A 35 -4.79 -11.09 1.74
CA ASP A 35 -4.57 -11.72 0.43
C ASP A 35 -5.52 -12.92 0.33
N PRO A 36 -6.78 -12.70 -0.05
CA PRO A 36 -7.73 -13.79 -0.19
C PRO A 36 -7.26 -14.74 -1.28
N VAL A 37 -7.47 -16.04 -1.06
CA VAL A 37 -7.15 -17.08 -2.05
C VAL A 37 -8.17 -17.01 -3.16
N ASP A 38 -7.95 -16.11 -4.08
CA ASP A 38 -8.61 -16.13 -5.37
C ASP A 38 -7.62 -16.74 -6.37
N LEU A 39 -7.94 -17.92 -6.86
CA LEU A 39 -7.10 -18.66 -7.82
C LEU A 39 -7.03 -17.94 -9.18
N ILE A 40 -7.91 -16.99 -9.43
CA ILE A 40 -8.08 -16.33 -10.73
C ILE A 40 -7.60 -14.87 -10.69
N ARG A 41 -7.77 -14.18 -9.57
CA ARG A 41 -7.41 -12.77 -9.42
C ARG A 41 -6.66 -12.53 -8.12
N ASP A 42 -5.45 -11.97 -8.20
CA ASP A 42 -4.75 -11.48 -7.01
C ASP A 42 -5.47 -10.20 -6.54
N THR A 43 -6.33 -10.34 -5.56
CA THR A 43 -7.07 -9.24 -4.94
C THR A 43 -6.62 -9.08 -3.49
N TYR A 44 -6.30 -7.87 -3.10
CA TYR A 44 -5.97 -7.51 -1.73
C TYR A 44 -7.04 -6.60 -1.18
N ALA A 45 -7.49 -6.86 0.04
CA ALA A 45 -8.45 -6.01 0.74
C ALA A 45 -7.79 -5.36 1.95
N VAL A 46 -8.02 -4.06 2.12
CA VAL A 46 -7.55 -3.27 3.25
C VAL A 46 -8.71 -2.97 4.16
N HIS A 47 -8.61 -3.41 5.40
CA HIS A 47 -9.64 -3.24 6.42
C HIS A 47 -9.13 -2.39 7.58
N LEU A 48 -9.95 -1.44 8.00
CA LEU A 48 -9.80 -0.79 9.29
C LEU A 48 -10.31 -1.76 10.37
N VAL A 49 -9.63 -1.79 11.51
CA VAL A 49 -9.99 -2.71 12.61
C VAL A 49 -11.08 -2.13 13.49
N ASP A 50 -10.99 -0.84 13.81
CA ASP A 50 -11.99 -0.16 14.65
C ASP A 50 -12.29 1.26 14.11
N PRO A 51 -13.55 1.51 13.71
CA PRO A 51 -14.63 0.56 13.48
C PRO A 51 -14.32 -0.37 12.30
N PRO A 52 -14.75 -1.66 12.34
CA PRO A 52 -14.41 -2.61 11.27
C PRO A 52 -15.09 -2.21 9.96
N MET A 53 -14.27 -1.92 8.95
CA MET A 53 -14.76 -1.56 7.62
C MET A 53 -13.68 -1.76 6.55
N GLN A 54 -14.09 -2.12 5.34
CA GLN A 54 -13.20 -2.13 4.20
C GLN A 54 -12.90 -0.70 3.74
N LEU A 55 -11.64 -0.32 3.71
CA LEU A 55 -11.18 1.00 3.26
C LEU A 55 -10.79 1.01 1.79
N ALA A 56 -10.21 -0.07 1.31
CA ALA A 56 -9.70 -0.15 -0.04
C ALA A 56 -9.61 -1.57 -0.55
N ARG A 57 -9.53 -1.70 -1.88
CA ARG A 57 -9.28 -2.96 -2.59
C ARG A 57 -8.29 -2.73 -3.71
N LEU A 58 -7.33 -3.62 -3.85
CA LEU A 58 -6.38 -3.70 -4.94
C LEU A 58 -6.60 -4.98 -5.72
N THR A 59 -6.92 -4.89 -7.00
CA THR A 59 -7.09 -6.05 -7.89
C THR A 59 -6.11 -5.98 -9.04
N LYS A 60 -5.35 -7.04 -9.27
CA LYS A 60 -4.49 -7.14 -10.44
C LYS A 60 -5.32 -7.38 -11.70
N ARG A 61 -5.13 -6.56 -12.72
CA ARG A 61 -5.61 -6.84 -14.07
C ARG A 61 -4.57 -7.60 -14.88
N PHE A 62 -5.03 -8.60 -15.61
CA PHE A 62 -4.21 -9.21 -16.65
C PHE A 62 -4.12 -8.25 -17.84
N ALA A 63 -2.94 -7.66 -18.05
CA ALA A 63 -2.66 -6.84 -19.21
C ALA A 63 -1.60 -7.52 -20.08
N ARG A 64 -1.71 -7.40 -21.40
CA ARG A 64 -0.71 -7.94 -22.34
C ARG A 64 0.67 -7.30 -22.15
N ILE A 65 0.72 -6.09 -21.68
CA ILE A 65 1.95 -5.35 -21.42
C ILE A 65 1.82 -4.65 -20.06
N GLY A 66 2.71 -5.01 -19.13
CA GLY A 66 2.78 -4.45 -17.78
C GLY A 66 1.70 -4.98 -16.83
N SER A 67 1.90 -4.75 -15.54
CA SER A 67 0.91 -5.05 -14.52
C SER A 67 0.05 -3.81 -14.28
N LYS A 68 -1.23 -3.92 -14.61
CA LYS A 68 -2.21 -2.90 -14.25
C LYS A 68 -2.92 -3.32 -12.98
N PHE A 69 -3.20 -2.35 -12.14
CA PHE A 69 -3.97 -2.52 -10.91
C PHE A 69 -5.24 -1.71 -11.00
N ASP A 70 -6.34 -2.32 -10.58
CA ASP A 70 -7.55 -1.60 -10.22
C ASP A 70 -7.49 -1.34 -8.73
N VAL A 71 -7.63 -0.09 -8.36
CA VAL A 71 -7.66 0.36 -6.97
C VAL A 71 -9.00 1.01 -6.70
N GLU A 72 -9.68 0.53 -5.68
CA GLU A 72 -10.88 1.14 -5.14
C GLU A 72 -10.54 1.65 -3.73
N ILE A 73 -10.83 2.91 -3.47
CA ILE A 73 -10.66 3.52 -2.15
C ILE A 73 -11.96 4.23 -1.78
N ALA A 74 -12.46 3.97 -0.58
CA ALA A 74 -13.65 4.62 -0.06
C ALA A 74 -13.50 6.15 -0.08
N GLY A 75 -14.43 6.85 -0.70
CA GLY A 75 -14.42 8.31 -0.83
C GLY A 75 -13.64 8.87 -2.02
N PHE A 76 -13.02 8.02 -2.84
CA PHE A 76 -12.36 8.44 -4.08
C PHE A 76 -13.00 7.79 -5.31
N PRO A 77 -13.55 8.58 -6.24
CA PRO A 77 -13.96 8.05 -7.53
C PRO A 77 -12.74 7.82 -8.44
N ASP A 78 -12.82 6.79 -9.27
CA ASP A 78 -11.88 6.53 -10.37
C ASP A 78 -10.39 6.60 -9.98
N VAL A 79 -9.99 5.77 -9.00
CA VAL A 79 -8.60 5.72 -8.58
C VAL A 79 -7.75 5.01 -9.63
N ALA A 80 -6.68 5.66 -10.07
CA ALA A 80 -5.67 5.09 -10.94
C ALA A 80 -4.30 5.05 -10.27
N VAL A 81 -3.49 4.06 -10.66
CA VAL A 81 -2.09 3.95 -10.26
C VAL A 81 -1.22 4.30 -11.45
N GLU A 82 -0.45 5.37 -11.35
CA GLU A 82 0.38 5.90 -12.42
C GLU A 82 1.87 5.83 -12.05
N GLY A 83 2.69 5.25 -12.91
CA GLY A 83 4.13 5.16 -12.74
C GLY A 83 4.66 3.74 -12.60
N GLU A 84 5.86 3.62 -12.08
CA GLU A 84 6.62 2.37 -11.98
C GLU A 84 6.34 1.64 -10.65
N VAL A 85 5.24 0.93 -10.59
CA VAL A 85 4.74 0.28 -9.38
C VAL A 85 5.76 -0.68 -8.77
N PHE A 86 6.46 -1.48 -9.60
CA PHE A 86 7.43 -2.44 -9.12
C PHE A 86 8.73 -1.82 -8.62
N GLN A 87 9.02 -0.59 -9.04
CA GLN A 87 10.17 0.18 -8.56
C GLN A 87 9.81 1.06 -7.36
N LEU A 88 8.57 0.98 -6.87
CA LEU A 88 8.01 1.85 -5.81
C LEU A 88 8.17 3.34 -6.17
N ASN A 89 7.83 3.69 -7.38
CA ASN A 89 7.80 5.07 -7.85
C ASN A 89 6.50 5.29 -8.64
N TYR A 90 5.44 5.59 -7.90
CA TYR A 90 4.11 5.75 -8.49
C TYR A 90 3.27 6.77 -7.73
N ALA A 91 2.25 7.27 -8.39
CA ALA A 91 1.22 8.13 -7.81
C ALA A 91 -0.14 7.42 -7.81
N LEU A 92 -0.96 7.73 -6.83
CA LEU A 92 -2.39 7.45 -6.83
C LEU A 92 -3.12 8.72 -7.25
N THR A 93 -3.92 8.60 -8.29
CA THR A 93 -4.71 9.71 -8.83
C THR A 93 -6.19 9.39 -8.76
N SER A 94 -7.01 10.42 -8.59
CA SER A 94 -8.47 10.33 -8.69
C SER A 94 -8.93 11.46 -9.58
N GLN A 95 -9.72 11.12 -10.60
CA GLN A 95 -10.15 12.09 -11.62
C GLN A 95 -9.00 12.92 -12.23
N GLY A 96 -7.85 12.24 -12.48
CA GLY A 96 -6.64 12.86 -13.04
C GLY A 96 -5.84 13.74 -12.10
N ARG A 97 -6.20 13.81 -10.81
CA ARG A 97 -5.45 14.58 -9.79
C ARG A 97 -4.73 13.65 -8.84
N PRO A 98 -3.41 13.81 -8.65
CA PRO A 98 -2.68 13.03 -7.68
C PRO A 98 -3.10 13.40 -6.25
N PHE A 99 -3.31 12.40 -5.40
CA PHE A 99 -3.60 12.58 -3.98
C PHE A 99 -2.60 11.87 -3.07
N ALA A 100 -1.82 10.95 -3.64
CA ALA A 100 -0.74 10.29 -2.93
C ALA A 100 0.40 9.93 -3.87
N ARG A 101 1.62 9.90 -3.34
CA ARG A 101 2.81 9.47 -4.06
C ARG A 101 3.64 8.52 -3.22
N VAL A 102 4.11 7.47 -3.85
CA VAL A 102 5.03 6.49 -3.24
C VAL A 102 6.36 6.57 -3.98
N ASP A 103 7.43 6.82 -3.23
CA ASP A 103 8.79 6.88 -3.76
C ASP A 103 9.69 5.90 -3.00
N ALA A 104 10.52 5.14 -3.72
CA ALA A 104 11.54 4.32 -3.10
C ALA A 104 12.55 5.19 -2.35
N GLU A 105 12.86 4.84 -1.12
CA GLU A 105 13.96 5.44 -0.37
C GLU A 105 15.23 4.64 -0.61
N PHE A 106 16.19 5.24 -1.30
CA PHE A 106 17.55 4.70 -1.38
C PHE A 106 18.31 5.07 -0.10
N SER A 107 18.15 4.27 0.93
CA SER A 107 18.93 4.44 2.15
C SER A 107 20.24 3.64 2.03
N GLY A 108 21.25 4.24 1.41
CA GLY A 108 22.66 3.82 1.44
C GLY A 108 22.96 2.33 1.17
N LEU A 109 24.16 2.03 0.75
CA LEU A 109 24.67 0.69 0.42
C LEU A 109 24.48 -0.38 1.53
N GLY A 110 24.36 0.04 2.81
CA GLY A 110 24.26 -0.88 3.94
C GLY A 110 22.90 -1.61 4.06
N ARG A 111 21.81 -1.07 3.51
CA ARG A 111 20.45 -1.67 3.59
C ARG A 111 20.11 -2.57 2.41
N ALA A 112 20.81 -2.44 1.29
CA ALA A 112 20.64 -3.34 0.16
C ALA A 112 20.99 -4.80 0.53
N VAL A 113 21.87 -4.99 1.50
CA VAL A 113 22.31 -6.31 1.99
C VAL A 113 21.27 -6.98 2.89
N THR A 114 20.39 -6.21 3.56
CA THR A 114 19.41 -6.75 4.52
C THR A 114 18.05 -7.11 3.91
N GLY A 115 17.86 -6.84 2.60
CA GLY A 115 16.61 -7.14 1.90
C GLY A 115 15.39 -6.33 2.35
N LYS A 116 15.59 -5.34 3.22
CA LYS A 116 14.51 -4.44 3.67
C LYS A 116 14.34 -3.30 2.67
N THR A 117 13.18 -3.23 2.04
CA THR A 117 12.81 -2.12 1.16
C THR A 117 12.21 -1.01 2.02
N SER A 118 12.77 0.19 1.89
CA SER A 118 12.20 1.39 2.48
C SER A 118 11.56 2.24 1.38
N TYR A 119 10.39 2.79 1.63
CA TYR A 119 9.71 3.72 0.74
C TYR A 119 9.02 4.81 1.55
N ARG A 120 8.81 5.94 0.90
CA ARG A 120 8.13 7.09 1.48
C ARG A 120 6.77 7.24 0.82
N VAL A 121 5.74 7.37 1.63
CA VAL A 121 4.39 7.72 1.18
C VAL A 121 4.17 9.20 1.49
N ARG A 122 3.92 9.98 0.46
CA ARG A 122 3.54 11.39 0.57
C ARG A 122 2.06 11.52 0.24
N LEU A 123 1.35 12.24 1.07
CA LEU A 123 -0.08 12.45 0.95
C LEU A 123 -0.35 13.93 0.72
N GLU A 124 -1.30 14.23 -0.16
CA GLU A 124 -1.76 15.60 -0.37
C GLU A 124 -2.54 16.08 0.86
N PRO A 125 -2.48 17.39 1.15
CA PRO A 125 -3.28 17.97 2.22
C PRO A 125 -4.78 17.77 2.00
N GLY A 126 -5.54 17.64 3.10
CA GLY A 126 -7.00 17.54 3.07
C GLY A 126 -7.56 16.13 3.07
N LEU A 127 -6.72 15.11 3.09
CA LEU A 127 -7.16 13.73 3.29
C LEU A 127 -7.50 13.50 4.77
N ASP A 128 -8.58 12.77 5.04
CA ASP A 128 -8.94 12.34 6.39
C ASP A 128 -8.12 11.10 6.84
N GLU A 129 -8.24 10.73 8.10
CA GLU A 129 -7.49 9.61 8.67
C GLU A 129 -7.79 8.26 7.99
N ARG A 130 -9.04 8.04 7.55
CA ARG A 130 -9.42 6.81 6.84
C ARG A 130 -8.81 6.76 5.46
N GLN A 131 -8.75 7.89 4.79
CA GLN A 131 -8.09 8.02 3.48
C GLN A 131 -6.59 7.82 3.60
N HIS A 132 -5.94 8.36 4.64
CA HIS A 132 -4.54 8.08 4.96
C HIS A 132 -4.31 6.58 5.17
N ALA A 133 -5.12 5.95 5.99
CA ALA A 133 -5.03 4.52 6.28
C ALA A 133 -5.24 3.67 5.02
N ALA A 134 -6.18 4.04 4.16
CA ALA A 134 -6.43 3.36 2.88
C ALA A 134 -5.22 3.43 1.95
N VAL A 135 -4.60 4.60 1.81
CA VAL A 135 -3.41 4.78 0.96
C VAL A 135 -2.23 3.95 1.48
N ILE A 136 -1.99 3.97 2.79
CA ILE A 136 -0.93 3.17 3.41
C ILE A 136 -1.19 1.69 3.19
N GLY A 137 -2.43 1.24 3.36
CA GLY A 137 -2.82 -0.14 3.11
C GLY A 137 -2.61 -0.57 1.66
N ILE A 138 -2.93 0.28 0.69
CA ILE A 138 -2.66 0.03 -0.74
C ILE A 138 -1.15 -0.06 -1.01
N ALA A 139 -0.34 0.84 -0.46
CA ALA A 139 1.11 0.80 -0.61
C ALA A 139 1.71 -0.51 -0.08
N LEU A 140 1.23 -0.96 1.08
CA LEU A 140 1.63 -2.25 1.68
C LEU A 140 1.16 -3.44 0.83
N ALA A 141 -0.06 -3.42 0.31
CA ALA A 141 -0.59 -4.48 -0.56
C ALA A 141 0.26 -4.62 -1.84
N ILE A 142 0.67 -3.51 -2.43
CA ILE A 142 1.57 -3.49 -3.58
C ILE A 142 2.94 -4.08 -3.22
N ASP A 143 3.50 -3.74 -2.05
CA ASP A 143 4.78 -4.31 -1.62
C ASP A 143 4.69 -5.81 -1.32
N MET A 144 3.60 -6.27 -0.71
CA MET A 144 3.32 -7.70 -0.53
C MET A 144 3.31 -8.44 -1.88
N ARG A 145 2.68 -7.84 -2.89
CA ARG A 145 2.64 -8.39 -4.25
C ARG A 145 4.04 -8.47 -4.86
N ARG A 146 4.84 -7.42 -4.73
CA ARG A 146 6.24 -7.43 -5.18
C ARG A 146 7.05 -8.54 -4.53
N ALA A 147 6.90 -8.71 -3.22
CA ALA A 147 7.58 -9.78 -2.47
C ALA A 147 7.16 -11.18 -2.96
N LYS A 148 5.87 -11.37 -3.24
CA LYS A 148 5.32 -12.63 -3.79
C LYS A 148 5.90 -12.94 -5.17
N MET A 149 6.05 -11.94 -6.03
CA MET A 149 6.63 -12.11 -7.37
C MET A 149 8.11 -12.48 -7.30
N ARG A 150 8.90 -11.81 -6.46
CA ARG A 150 10.32 -12.13 -6.28
C ARG A 150 10.56 -13.57 -5.85
N ARG A 151 9.70 -14.12 -4.98
CA ARG A 151 9.80 -15.52 -4.54
C ARG A 151 9.47 -16.54 -5.63
N ARG A 152 8.66 -16.16 -6.63
CA ARG A 152 8.29 -17.04 -7.75
C ARG A 152 9.33 -17.04 -8.87
N SER A 153 10.20 -16.02 -8.90
CA SER A 153 11.23 -15.85 -9.94
C SER A 153 12.62 -16.38 -9.50
N GLY A 154 12.77 -16.81 -8.26
CA GLY A 154 13.95 -17.46 -7.70
C GLY A 154 13.70 -18.91 -7.43
#